data_c3af18d1dc3b2e674bedb7b629f9c276
#
_entry.id   c3af18d1dc3b2e674bedb7b629f9c276
#
_cell.length_a   1.000
_cell.length_b   1.000
_cell.length_c   1.000
_cell.angle_alpha   90.00
_cell.angle_beta   90.00
_cell.angle_gamma   90.00
#
_symmetry.space_group_name_H-M   'P 1'
#
loop_
_entity.id
_entity.type
_entity.pdbx_description
1 polymer ?
#
loop_
_entity_poly.entity_id
_entity_poly.type
_entity_poly.pdbx_seq_one_letter_code
_entity_poly.pdbx_strand_id
1 'polypeptide(L)' 'SNGSMATGWLLDNGSWYYLNSNGDMKVSQWFQVSGKWYYVDESGMLAVNTTVNGYRVNANGELVN' A
#
# COMPACT_ATOMS: atom_id res chain seq x y z
N SER A 1 -0.53 11.86 -17.95
CA SER A 1 -0.79 11.16 -18.47
C SER A 1 -1.81 11.03 -19.49
N ASN A 2 -1.92 10.96 -20.29
CA ASN A 2 -2.61 10.90 -21.47
C ASN A 2 -3.44 9.71 -21.62
N GLY A 3 -4.19 9.40 -20.65
CA GLY A 3 -5.10 8.31 -20.70
C GLY A 3 -4.52 7.02 -20.20
N SER A 4 -3.32 7.03 -19.71
CA SER A 4 -2.75 5.83 -19.12
C SER A 4 -3.43 5.50 -17.84
N MET A 5 -3.62 4.21 -17.59
CA MET A 5 -4.20 3.75 -16.36
C MET A 5 -3.18 3.91 -15.23
N ALA A 6 -3.60 4.41 -14.10
CA ALA A 6 -2.73 4.54 -12.97
C ALA A 6 -2.36 3.16 -12.43
N THR A 7 -1.11 2.94 -12.12
CA THR A 7 -0.66 1.70 -11.51
C THR A 7 0.38 2.04 -10.46
N GLY A 8 0.63 1.13 -9.53
CA GLY A 8 1.59 1.38 -8.48
C GLY A 8 1.02 2.28 -7.39
N TRP A 9 1.87 3.08 -6.78
CA TRP A 9 1.46 3.92 -5.66
C TRP A 9 0.56 5.06 -6.11
N LEU A 10 -0.49 5.29 -5.34
CA LEU A 10 -1.42 6.39 -5.60
C LEU A 10 -1.66 7.14 -4.30
N LEU A 11 -1.42 8.43 -4.27
CA LEU A 11 -1.71 9.26 -3.11
C LEU A 11 -3.05 9.97 -3.35
N ASP A 12 -4.01 9.76 -2.47
CA ASP A 12 -5.33 10.35 -2.62
C ASP A 12 -5.81 10.80 -1.25
N ASN A 13 -6.11 12.08 -1.10
CA ASN A 13 -6.69 12.62 0.12
C ASN A 13 -5.82 12.32 1.34
N GLY A 14 -4.52 12.29 1.18
CA GLY A 14 -3.59 12.04 2.27
C GLY A 14 -3.36 10.58 2.58
N SER A 15 -3.99 9.67 1.84
CA SER A 15 -3.81 8.23 2.05
C SER A 15 -3.14 7.60 0.84
N TRP A 16 -2.26 6.64 1.09
CA TRP A 16 -1.59 5.94 0.01
C TRP A 16 -2.32 4.64 -0.31
N TYR A 17 -2.42 4.35 -1.60
CA TYR A 17 -3.03 3.13 -2.12
C TYR A 17 -2.07 2.51 -3.10
N TYR A 18 -2.22 1.23 -3.38
CA TYR A 18 -1.37 0.57 -4.36
C TYR A 18 -2.23 -0.14 -5.40
N LEU A 19 -1.93 0.15 -6.67
CA LEU A 19 -2.69 -0.41 -7.77
C LEU A 19 -1.88 -1.46 -8.48
N ASN A 20 -2.53 -2.58 -8.84
CA ASN A 20 -1.90 -3.64 -9.59
C ASN A 20 -1.67 -3.19 -11.04
N SER A 21 -0.90 -3.95 -11.77
CA SER A 21 -0.60 -3.60 -13.16
C SER A 21 -1.85 -3.55 -14.04
N ASN A 22 -2.92 -4.23 -13.63
CA ASN A 22 -4.17 -4.18 -14.39
C ASN A 22 -5.08 -3.05 -13.90
N GLY A 23 -4.62 -2.23 -12.97
CA GLY A 23 -5.39 -1.09 -12.48
C GLY A 23 -6.24 -1.37 -11.24
N ASP A 24 -6.33 -2.62 -10.80
CA ASP A 24 -7.11 -2.95 -9.62
C ASP A 24 -6.36 -2.53 -8.36
N MET A 25 -7.11 -2.05 -7.36
CA MET A 25 -6.49 -1.64 -6.10
C MET A 25 -6.29 -2.84 -5.19
N LYS A 26 -5.12 -2.94 -4.56
CA LYS A 26 -4.88 -3.98 -3.58
C LYS A 26 -5.64 -3.66 -2.30
N VAL A 27 -6.24 -4.68 -1.68
CA VAL A 27 -6.94 -4.52 -0.41
C VAL A 27 -6.67 -5.73 0.47
N SER A 28 -6.68 -5.52 1.77
CA SER A 28 -6.59 -6.58 2.79
C SER A 28 -5.47 -7.55 2.53
N GLN A 29 -4.29 -7.07 2.19
CA GLN A 29 -3.20 -7.99 1.89
C GLN A 29 -1.84 -7.36 2.15
N TRP A 30 -0.85 -8.22 2.37
CA TRP A 30 0.54 -7.81 2.40
C TRP A 30 1.10 -7.93 0.98
N PHE A 31 2.00 -7.04 0.62
CA PHE A 31 2.67 -7.13 -0.67
C PHE A 31 4.08 -6.56 -0.54
N GLN A 32 4.93 -6.90 -1.49
CA GLN A 32 6.33 -6.49 -1.45
C GLN A 32 6.64 -5.60 -2.64
N VAL A 33 7.32 -4.49 -2.38
CA VAL A 33 7.76 -3.58 -3.43
C VAL A 33 9.21 -3.23 -3.14
N SER A 34 10.09 -3.49 -4.08
CA SER A 34 11.54 -3.16 -3.96
C SER A 34 12.15 -3.73 -2.68
N GLY A 35 11.75 -4.93 -2.32
CA GLY A 35 12.32 -5.60 -1.16
C GLY A 35 11.71 -5.21 0.16
N LYS A 36 10.71 -4.34 0.17
CA LYS A 36 10.07 -3.92 1.40
C LYS A 36 8.63 -4.38 1.42
N TRP A 37 8.16 -4.82 2.60
CA TRP A 37 6.79 -5.30 2.76
C TRP A 37 5.88 -4.19 3.22
N TYR A 38 4.70 -4.16 2.64
CA TYR A 38 3.67 -3.16 2.95
C TYR A 38 2.35 -3.88 3.16
N TYR A 39 1.44 -3.26 3.90
CA TYR A 39 0.11 -3.82 4.12
C TYR A 39 -0.94 -2.77 3.79
N VAL A 40 -2.00 -3.18 3.11
CA VAL A 40 -3.16 -2.33 2.88
C VAL A 40 -4.37 -2.98 3.54
N ASP A 41 -5.24 -2.17 4.12
CA ASP A 41 -6.41 -2.67 4.82
C ASP A 41 -7.56 -2.91 3.85
N GLU A 42 -8.74 -3.21 4.38
CA GLU A 42 -9.87 -3.54 3.52
C GLU A 42 -10.37 -2.34 2.72
N SER A 43 -9.99 -1.13 3.08
CA SER A 43 -10.29 0.05 2.28
C SER A 43 -9.21 0.30 1.23
N GLY A 44 -8.13 -0.44 1.28
CA GLY A 44 -6.99 -0.24 0.38
C GLY A 44 -6.00 0.77 0.89
N MET A 45 -6.21 1.34 2.08
CA MET A 45 -5.31 2.34 2.62
C MET A 45 -4.06 1.70 3.19
N LEU A 46 -2.91 2.29 2.91
CA LEU A 46 -1.65 1.81 3.42
C LEU A 46 -1.60 1.96 4.93
N ALA A 47 -1.25 0.90 5.65
CA ALA A 47 -1.07 0.96 7.09
C ALA A 47 0.24 1.65 7.39
N VAL A 48 0.22 2.66 8.25
CA VAL A 48 1.42 3.40 8.63
C VAL A 48 1.40 3.61 10.14
N ASN A 49 2.57 3.61 10.75
CA ASN A 49 2.71 3.85 12.19
C ASN A 49 1.78 2.98 13.02
N THR A 50 1.64 1.71 12.64
CA THR A 50 0.70 0.85 13.34
C THR A 50 1.22 -0.59 13.35
N THR A 51 0.47 -1.48 13.98
CA THR A 51 0.81 -2.90 14.03
C THR A 51 -0.32 -3.68 13.37
N VAL A 52 0.03 -4.59 12.48
CA VAL A 52 -0.94 -5.44 11.80
C VAL A 52 -0.55 -6.88 12.03
N ASN A 53 -1.42 -7.63 12.70
CA ASN A 53 -1.19 -9.06 13.00
C ASN A 53 0.16 -9.29 13.70
N GLY A 54 0.57 -8.36 14.56
CA GLY A 54 1.83 -8.49 15.27
C GLY A 54 3.04 -7.95 14.53
N TYR A 55 2.85 -7.47 13.31
CA TYR A 55 3.95 -6.90 12.54
C TYR A 55 3.84 -5.38 12.55
N ARG A 56 4.96 -4.72 12.82
CA ARG A 56 4.94 -3.27 12.90
C ARG A 56 5.32 -2.65 11.58
N VAL A 57 4.65 -1.57 11.23
CA VAL A 57 4.99 -0.77 10.05
C VAL A 57 5.32 0.65 10.50
N ASN A 58 6.28 1.26 9.84
CA ASN A 58 6.73 2.60 10.21
C ASN A 58 5.89 3.67 9.52
N ALA A 59 6.31 4.92 9.64
CA ALA A 59 5.57 6.05 9.06
C ALA A 59 5.51 5.99 7.53
N ASN A 60 6.41 5.24 6.91
CA ASN A 60 6.40 5.06 5.47
C ASN A 60 5.59 3.82 5.06
N GLY A 61 5.05 3.11 6.03
CA GLY A 61 4.30 1.90 5.75
C GLY A 61 5.14 0.65 5.55
N GLU A 62 6.44 0.76 5.78
CA GLU A 62 7.36 -0.37 5.58
C GLU A 62 7.37 -1.26 6.81
N LEU A 63 7.39 -2.57 6.60
CA LEU A 63 7.50 -3.50 7.70
C LEU A 63 8.86 -3.35 8.37
N VAL A 64 8.89 -3.19 9.67
CA VAL A 64 10.13 -2.92 10.39
C VAL A 64 10.43 -3.93 11.48
N ASN A 65 9.63 -4.98 11.68
CA ASN A 65 10.04 -5.97 12.66
C ASN A 65 10.04 -7.41 12.14
#